data_87365261a5b9594a4f94dc75d8d281de
#
_entry.id   87365261a5b9594a4f94dc75d8d281de
#
_cell.length_a   1.000
_cell.length_b   1.000
_cell.length_c   1.000
_cell.angle_alpha   90.00
_cell.angle_beta   90.00
_cell.angle_gamma   90.00
#
_symmetry.space_group_name_H-M   'P 1'
#
loop_
_entity.id
_entity.type
_entity.pdbx_description
1 polymer ?
#
loop_
_entity_poly.entity_id
_entity_poly.type
_entity_poly.pdbx_seq_one_letter_code
_entity_poly.pdbx_strand_id
1 'polypeptide(L)'
;MVFKCLALLGFVVAASSVAFSQTFSGSYEIINANSGMLLEVPGYSTSNGTDMDQWTGNSGSNQQWTVTSLGSGKYKILNGYSGLALEVYNQSTANGAVIDQWSYWGGASQQWTISSAGGGVYEIANVNSGAALEVYNQSLSDGGTLDQWGWWGGANQEWYMVPTSISGTVSPSSGGSGAAASTFHGFNWADPSDNYIDGPELLSGLSVGQSYATVESVASTVLSPMQSVGANTVRIPINPQTALGTWWSSYKGVIDEATGLGMKVIIGNWTGSGNAGTVNDLPSFYKMWDTVVSAYNGNSNVYFEILNEPYGYSTSGWLSVVSQWLSRYPTVAHGRVLVGGTGYCQNIPNVAGSGTTSGCLFSCHDYGFWNQSQTSNTWFYNSLSTEVGSYSSRTVLTEFGGDMNQGWNYQGGDQGNYQIASVNGFCNYCHATGMGSTYWAGLKQGDWYSMYSLSGSTMTLQSTSGLAVIQYGW
;
A
#
# COMPACT_ATOMS: atom_id res chain seq x y z
N MET A 1 8.43 -0.26 -69.11
CA MET A 1 8.16 -0.90 -67.85
C MET A 1 8.27 0.20 -66.77
N VAL A 2 7.13 0.75 -66.34
CA VAL A 2 7.06 1.94 -65.50
C VAL A 2 6.71 1.46 -64.07
N PHE A 3 7.62 1.61 -63.14
CA PHE A 3 7.38 1.37 -61.72
C PHE A 3 6.66 2.57 -61.11
N LYS A 4 5.44 2.38 -60.60
CA LYS A 4 4.73 3.34 -59.78
C LYS A 4 5.18 3.19 -58.33
N CYS A 5 5.80 4.21 -57.75
CA CYS A 5 5.99 4.37 -56.31
C CYS A 5 4.65 4.75 -55.66
N LEU A 6 4.14 3.93 -54.74
CA LEU A 6 3.04 4.28 -53.86
C LEU A 6 3.63 4.89 -52.60
N ALA A 7 3.37 6.17 -52.36
CA ALA A 7 3.69 6.80 -51.09
C ALA A 7 2.59 6.49 -50.05
N LEU A 8 2.95 5.81 -48.97
CA LEU A 8 2.10 5.64 -47.79
C LEU A 8 2.18 6.92 -46.97
N LEU A 9 1.10 7.70 -46.91
CA LEU A 9 0.91 8.75 -45.93
C LEU A 9 0.54 8.10 -44.60
N GLY A 10 1.47 8.09 -43.65
CA GLY A 10 1.20 7.73 -42.27
C GLY A 10 0.50 8.91 -41.57
N PHE A 11 -0.78 8.71 -41.21
CA PHE A 11 -1.46 9.62 -40.28
C PHE A 11 -0.91 9.38 -38.88
N VAL A 12 -0.12 10.32 -38.36
CA VAL A 12 0.21 10.39 -36.94
C VAL A 12 -0.99 11.02 -36.23
N VAL A 13 -1.81 10.22 -35.58
CA VAL A 13 -2.81 10.70 -34.65
C VAL A 13 -2.08 11.09 -33.36
N ALA A 14 -1.85 12.38 -33.17
CA ALA A 14 -1.41 12.90 -31.89
C ALA A 14 -2.55 12.72 -30.89
N ALA A 15 -2.41 11.75 -29.97
CA ALA A 15 -3.28 11.64 -28.83
C ALA A 15 -3.00 12.84 -27.91
N SER A 16 -3.86 13.87 -27.95
CA SER A 16 -3.86 14.91 -26.94
C SER A 16 -4.33 14.31 -25.62
N SER A 17 -3.39 14.10 -24.69
CA SER A 17 -3.71 13.80 -23.31
C SER A 17 -4.41 15.04 -22.72
N VAL A 18 -5.72 14.94 -22.49
CA VAL A 18 -6.42 15.91 -21.65
C VAL A 18 -5.92 15.71 -20.23
N ALA A 19 -5.02 16.55 -19.78
CA ALA A 19 -4.64 16.61 -18.37
C ALA A 19 -5.85 17.08 -17.59
N PHE A 20 -6.50 16.20 -16.85
CA PHE A 20 -7.48 16.61 -15.86
C PHE A 20 -6.75 17.37 -14.75
N SER A 21 -6.95 18.68 -14.68
CA SER A 21 -6.50 19.50 -13.57
C SER A 21 -7.25 19.04 -12.31
N GLN A 22 -6.55 18.41 -11.38
CA GLN A 22 -7.14 18.06 -10.08
C GLN A 22 -7.51 19.35 -9.34
N THR A 23 -8.74 19.43 -8.85
CA THR A 23 -9.21 20.56 -8.06
C THR A 23 -9.22 20.15 -6.58
N PHE A 24 -8.50 20.89 -5.75
CA PHE A 24 -8.45 20.67 -4.31
C PHE A 24 -9.60 21.41 -3.62
N SER A 25 -10.31 20.71 -2.72
CA SER A 25 -11.37 21.28 -1.89
C SER A 25 -11.61 20.39 -0.67
N GLY A 26 -11.59 20.97 0.52
CA GLY A 26 -11.78 20.25 1.78
C GLY A 26 -10.58 20.37 2.72
N SER A 27 -10.51 19.51 3.73
CA SER A 27 -9.45 19.49 4.72
C SER A 27 -8.36 18.48 4.34
N TYR A 28 -7.09 18.88 4.47
CA TYR A 28 -5.89 18.12 4.08
C TYR A 28 -4.84 18.14 5.18
N GLU A 29 -4.09 17.08 5.31
CA GLU A 29 -2.73 17.10 5.82
C GLU A 29 -1.79 17.39 4.64
N ILE A 30 -0.82 18.29 4.82
CA ILE A 30 0.15 18.70 3.81
C ILE A 30 1.51 18.18 4.28
N ILE A 31 2.04 17.16 3.58
CA ILE A 31 3.20 16.39 4.05
C ILE A 31 4.38 16.66 3.12
N ASN A 32 5.52 17.02 3.69
CA ASN A 32 6.74 17.26 2.93
C ASN A 32 7.31 15.93 2.36
N ALA A 33 7.64 15.90 1.07
CA ALA A 33 8.13 14.68 0.42
C ALA A 33 9.55 14.28 0.83
N ASN A 34 10.36 15.24 1.32
CA ASN A 34 11.72 14.96 1.78
C ASN A 34 11.77 14.38 3.19
N SER A 35 10.99 14.96 4.12
CA SER A 35 11.03 14.61 5.54
C SER A 35 9.92 13.64 5.96
N GLY A 36 8.81 13.57 5.22
CA GLY A 36 7.60 12.86 5.64
C GLY A 36 6.84 13.55 6.78
N MET A 37 7.23 14.77 7.18
CA MET A 37 6.60 15.53 8.25
C MET A 37 5.49 16.43 7.72
N LEU A 38 4.58 16.82 8.62
CA LEU A 38 3.40 17.62 8.32
C LEU A 38 3.69 19.11 8.49
N LEU A 39 3.17 19.92 7.57
CA LEU A 39 3.05 21.37 7.74
C LEU A 39 2.18 21.65 8.96
N GLU A 40 2.68 22.41 9.94
CA GLU A 40 1.93 22.72 11.16
C GLU A 40 1.99 24.19 11.61
N VAL A 41 1.02 24.52 12.45
CA VAL A 41 1.08 25.70 13.30
C VAL A 41 1.68 25.29 14.64
N PRO A 42 2.90 25.75 14.97
CA PRO A 42 3.59 25.38 16.21
C PRO A 42 2.77 25.70 17.46
N GLY A 43 2.78 24.76 18.41
CA GLY A 43 2.20 24.94 19.73
C GLY A 43 0.72 25.33 19.75
N TYR A 44 -0.04 25.00 18.68
CA TYR A 44 -1.45 25.38 18.55
C TYR A 44 -1.67 26.90 18.66
N SER A 45 -0.80 27.70 18.10
CA SER A 45 -0.92 29.16 18.11
C SER A 45 -2.15 29.63 17.33
N THR A 46 -2.85 30.64 17.85
CA THR A 46 -3.91 31.36 17.15
C THR A 46 -3.53 32.79 16.80
N SER A 47 -2.27 33.16 16.95
CA SER A 47 -1.76 34.49 16.72
C SER A 47 -1.35 34.71 15.26
N ASN A 48 -1.69 35.86 14.73
CA ASN A 48 -1.13 36.32 13.46
C ASN A 48 0.41 36.46 13.58
N GLY A 49 1.14 36.12 12.52
CA GLY A 49 2.58 36.20 12.49
C GLY A 49 3.28 35.05 13.22
N THR A 50 2.57 33.93 13.46
CA THR A 50 3.26 32.71 13.92
C THR A 50 3.91 32.04 12.72
N ASP A 51 5.22 31.85 12.77
CA ASP A 51 5.98 31.17 11.74
C ASP A 51 5.59 29.69 11.68
N MET A 52 5.51 29.14 10.47
CA MET A 52 5.20 27.73 10.23
C MET A 52 6.44 26.86 10.36
N ASP A 53 6.24 25.64 10.85
CA ASP A 53 7.26 24.60 10.81
C ASP A 53 6.71 23.27 10.26
N GLN A 54 7.56 22.28 10.20
CA GLN A 54 7.17 20.90 10.00
C GLN A 54 7.31 20.12 11.29
N TRP A 55 6.41 19.16 11.52
CA TRP A 55 6.46 18.29 12.70
C TRP A 55 5.96 16.88 12.38
N THR A 56 6.44 15.90 13.15
CA THR A 56 5.89 14.54 13.13
C THR A 56 4.37 14.55 13.35
N GLY A 57 3.65 13.74 12.59
CA GLY A 57 2.18 13.68 12.66
C GLY A 57 1.66 13.38 14.06
N ASN A 58 0.80 14.23 14.59
CA ASN A 58 0.20 14.13 15.92
C ASN A 58 -1.34 14.00 15.89
N SER A 59 -1.93 13.95 14.67
CA SER A 59 -3.38 13.96 14.44
C SER A 59 -4.10 15.20 14.95
N GLY A 60 -3.39 16.26 15.25
CA GLY A 60 -3.93 17.53 15.73
C GLY A 60 -4.49 18.39 14.62
N SER A 61 -5.50 19.22 14.94
CA SER A 61 -6.08 20.15 13.97
C SER A 61 -5.11 21.29 13.56
N ASN A 62 -4.03 21.50 14.30
CA ASN A 62 -2.94 22.42 13.92
C ASN A 62 -2.12 21.94 12.74
N GLN A 63 -2.21 20.64 12.38
CA GLN A 63 -1.62 20.01 11.20
C GLN A 63 -2.63 19.78 10.07
N GLN A 64 -3.86 20.24 10.22
CA GLN A 64 -4.92 20.10 9.22
C GLN A 64 -5.18 21.44 8.54
N TRP A 65 -5.39 21.41 7.22
CA TRP A 65 -5.48 22.61 6.40
C TRP A 65 -6.71 22.55 5.49
N THR A 66 -7.60 23.52 5.59
CA THR A 66 -8.76 23.65 4.69
C THR A 66 -8.34 24.36 3.42
N VAL A 67 -8.32 23.62 2.32
CA VAL A 67 -8.02 24.13 0.97
C VAL A 67 -9.33 24.50 0.28
N THR A 68 -9.45 25.73 -0.20
CA THR A 68 -10.63 26.22 -0.90
C THR A 68 -10.22 26.87 -2.22
N SER A 69 -10.84 26.43 -3.31
CA SER A 69 -10.59 27.02 -4.64
C SER A 69 -11.13 28.46 -4.70
N LEU A 70 -10.32 29.34 -5.25
CA LEU A 70 -10.64 30.73 -5.57
C LEU A 70 -10.91 30.93 -7.07
N GLY A 71 -10.89 29.84 -7.84
CA GLY A 71 -10.94 29.86 -9.31
C GLY A 71 -9.59 30.07 -9.97
N SER A 72 -9.51 29.81 -11.25
CA SER A 72 -8.30 29.98 -12.08
C SER A 72 -7.04 29.28 -11.51
N GLY A 73 -7.22 28.11 -10.88
CA GLY A 73 -6.10 27.33 -10.31
C GLY A 73 -5.52 27.89 -9.02
N LYS A 74 -6.18 28.87 -8.40
CA LYS A 74 -5.75 29.49 -7.15
C LYS A 74 -6.54 28.96 -5.98
N TYR A 75 -5.88 28.91 -4.82
CA TYR A 75 -6.43 28.38 -3.58
C TYR A 75 -6.10 29.29 -2.40
N LYS A 76 -6.99 29.33 -1.39
CA LYS A 76 -6.64 29.72 -0.02
C LYS A 76 -6.47 28.48 0.81
N ILE A 77 -5.54 28.50 1.75
CA ILE A 77 -5.19 27.39 2.63
C ILE A 77 -5.32 27.91 4.08
N LEU A 78 -6.30 27.43 4.82
CA LEU A 78 -6.60 27.86 6.19
C LEU A 78 -6.28 26.74 7.15
N ASN A 79 -5.59 27.06 8.27
CA ASN A 79 -5.33 26.09 9.32
C ASN A 79 -6.63 25.63 10.00
N GLY A 80 -6.76 24.34 10.28
CA GLY A 80 -7.97 23.74 10.86
C GLY A 80 -8.17 24.10 12.34
N TYR A 81 -7.11 24.48 13.06
CA TYR A 81 -7.17 24.89 14.46
C TYR A 81 -7.37 26.41 14.60
N SER A 82 -6.48 27.19 14.03
CA SER A 82 -6.48 28.66 14.19
C SER A 82 -7.50 29.36 13.28
N GLY A 83 -7.87 28.74 12.13
CA GLY A 83 -8.67 29.37 11.08
C GLY A 83 -7.90 30.44 10.30
N LEU A 84 -6.61 30.63 10.57
CA LEU A 84 -5.79 31.62 9.89
C LEU A 84 -5.23 31.08 8.57
N ALA A 85 -4.88 31.97 7.65
CA ALA A 85 -4.39 31.62 6.34
C ALA A 85 -2.87 31.42 6.33
N LEU A 86 -2.40 30.43 5.58
CA LEU A 86 -1.01 30.28 5.19
C LEU A 86 -0.58 31.49 4.35
N GLU A 87 0.47 32.18 4.76
CA GLU A 87 0.90 33.43 4.13
C GLU A 87 2.42 33.48 3.98
N VAL A 88 2.89 34.19 2.95
CA VAL A 88 4.27 34.67 2.91
C VAL A 88 4.36 35.97 3.68
N TYR A 89 5.14 35.98 4.76
CA TYR A 89 5.31 37.11 5.67
C TYR A 89 5.60 38.42 4.91
N ASN A 90 4.87 39.46 5.32
CA ASN A 90 5.03 40.82 4.78
C ASN A 90 4.95 40.94 3.26
N GLN A 91 4.21 40.00 2.60
CA GLN A 91 4.04 39.97 1.14
C GLN A 91 5.38 39.93 0.37
N SER A 92 6.42 39.36 0.98
CA SER A 92 7.75 39.29 0.38
C SER A 92 7.73 38.46 -0.92
N THR A 93 8.51 38.87 -1.89
CA THR A 93 8.76 38.09 -3.11
C THR A 93 10.19 37.52 -3.16
N ALA A 94 10.95 37.70 -2.08
CA ALA A 94 12.32 37.21 -2.00
C ALA A 94 12.38 35.72 -1.67
N ASN A 95 13.38 35.00 -2.19
CA ASN A 95 13.74 33.70 -1.70
C ASN A 95 14.16 33.76 -0.22
N GLY A 96 13.79 32.74 0.55
CA GLY A 96 14.06 32.71 2.00
C GLY A 96 13.07 33.53 2.84
N ALA A 97 11.99 34.04 2.22
CA ALA A 97 10.95 34.73 3.00
C ALA A 97 10.14 33.71 3.81
N VAL A 98 9.99 34.00 5.09
CA VAL A 98 9.32 33.15 6.07
C VAL A 98 7.85 32.92 5.70
N ILE A 99 7.36 31.73 5.97
CA ILE A 99 5.94 31.38 5.89
C ILE A 99 5.34 31.48 7.28
N ASP A 100 4.28 32.26 7.40
CA ASP A 100 3.54 32.43 8.66
C ASP A 100 2.03 32.18 8.48
N GLN A 101 1.26 32.36 9.52
CA GLN A 101 -0.19 32.43 9.46
C GLN A 101 -0.69 33.83 9.73
N TRP A 102 -1.73 34.25 9.02
CA TRP A 102 -2.39 35.54 9.23
C TRP A 102 -3.89 35.49 8.95
N SER A 103 -4.65 36.41 9.57
CA SER A 103 -6.08 36.55 9.23
C SER A 103 -6.25 36.72 7.72
N TYR A 104 -7.17 35.93 7.12
CA TYR A 104 -7.36 35.98 5.66
C TYR A 104 -7.96 37.32 5.22
N TRP A 105 -7.22 38.05 4.40
CA TRP A 105 -7.64 39.34 3.82
C TRP A 105 -7.70 39.32 2.29
N GLY A 106 -7.37 38.19 1.65
CA GLY A 106 -7.49 37.96 0.22
C GLY A 106 -6.34 38.49 -0.63
N GLY A 107 -5.21 38.88 -0.04
CA GLY A 107 -4.00 39.30 -0.76
C GLY A 107 -3.32 38.15 -1.51
N ALA A 108 -2.53 38.48 -2.50
CA ALA A 108 -1.81 37.49 -3.32
C ALA A 108 -0.81 36.66 -2.51
N SER A 109 -0.25 37.20 -1.41
CA SER A 109 0.62 36.50 -0.45
C SER A 109 -0.07 35.36 0.31
N GLN A 110 -1.41 35.36 0.36
CA GLN A 110 -2.26 34.32 0.98
C GLN A 110 -2.93 33.39 -0.04
N GLN A 111 -2.58 33.56 -1.30
CA GLN A 111 -3.11 32.73 -2.40
C GLN A 111 -2.00 31.82 -2.94
N TRP A 112 -2.36 30.61 -3.24
CA TRP A 112 -1.43 29.56 -3.65
C TRP A 112 -1.92 28.87 -4.91
N THR A 113 -1.01 28.47 -5.78
CA THR A 113 -1.29 27.51 -6.85
C THR A 113 -0.81 26.13 -6.39
N ILE A 114 -1.52 25.08 -6.79
CA ILE A 114 -1.14 23.70 -6.48
C ILE A 114 -1.06 22.97 -7.81
N SER A 115 0.15 22.60 -8.21
CA SER A 115 0.47 22.02 -9.51
C SER A 115 1.13 20.66 -9.32
N SER A 116 0.76 19.67 -10.14
CA SER A 116 1.41 18.35 -10.07
C SER A 116 2.89 18.46 -10.45
N ALA A 117 3.77 17.97 -9.59
CA ALA A 117 5.20 17.81 -9.87
C ALA A 117 5.54 16.39 -10.39
N GLY A 118 4.53 15.55 -10.61
CA GLY A 118 4.69 14.14 -10.96
C GLY A 118 4.71 13.25 -9.71
N GLY A 119 4.62 11.93 -9.90
CA GLY A 119 4.74 10.99 -8.80
C GLY A 119 3.72 11.20 -7.63
N GLY A 120 2.61 11.94 -7.82
CA GLY A 120 1.58 12.24 -6.79
C GLY A 120 1.99 13.29 -5.77
N VAL A 121 3.12 13.97 -5.99
CA VAL A 121 3.52 15.15 -5.23
C VAL A 121 3.16 16.43 -5.99
N TYR A 122 3.08 17.52 -5.26
CA TYR A 122 2.65 18.81 -5.76
C TYR A 122 3.64 19.89 -5.38
N GLU A 123 3.86 20.81 -6.32
CA GLU A 123 4.38 22.14 -6.04
C GLU A 123 3.24 23.00 -5.46
N ILE A 124 3.49 23.66 -4.34
CA ILE A 124 2.59 24.67 -3.77
C ILE A 124 3.30 26.01 -3.92
N ALA A 125 2.91 26.83 -4.92
CA ALA A 125 3.59 28.08 -5.21
C ALA A 125 2.74 29.30 -4.82
N ASN A 126 3.39 30.30 -4.23
CA ASN A 126 2.72 31.53 -3.82
C ASN A 126 2.33 32.38 -5.03
N VAL A 127 1.11 32.91 -5.08
CA VAL A 127 0.61 33.70 -6.22
C VAL A 127 1.31 35.05 -6.36
N ASN A 128 1.81 35.62 -5.26
CA ASN A 128 2.47 36.93 -5.28
C ASN A 128 3.90 36.85 -5.82
N SER A 129 4.64 35.83 -5.40
CA SER A 129 6.07 35.67 -5.73
C SER A 129 6.32 34.70 -6.86
N GLY A 130 5.44 33.72 -7.06
CA GLY A 130 5.68 32.55 -7.91
C GLY A 130 6.68 31.56 -7.31
N ALA A 131 7.15 31.76 -6.08
CA ALA A 131 8.08 30.88 -5.40
C ALA A 131 7.33 29.71 -4.71
N ALA A 132 8.00 28.56 -4.65
CA ALA A 132 7.45 27.35 -4.02
C ALA A 132 7.60 27.40 -2.48
N LEU A 133 6.61 26.87 -1.79
CA LEU A 133 6.70 26.52 -0.37
C LEU A 133 7.77 25.45 -0.19
N GLU A 134 8.70 25.66 0.74
CA GLU A 134 9.71 24.65 1.05
C GLU A 134 10.02 24.53 2.53
N VAL A 135 10.60 23.38 2.89
CA VAL A 135 11.27 23.20 4.19
C VAL A 135 12.69 23.72 4.05
N TYR A 136 12.99 24.78 4.82
CA TYR A 136 14.29 25.45 4.80
C TYR A 136 15.44 24.46 5.01
N ASN A 137 16.48 24.62 4.21
CA ASN A 137 17.71 23.83 4.29
C ASN A 137 17.47 22.30 4.26
N GLN A 138 16.39 21.85 3.64
CA GLN A 138 16.03 20.42 3.53
C GLN A 138 16.02 19.69 4.88
N SER A 139 15.60 20.36 5.95
CA SER A 139 15.55 19.80 7.30
C SER A 139 14.75 18.49 7.34
N LEU A 140 15.24 17.51 8.11
CA LEU A 140 14.58 16.24 8.38
C LEU A 140 14.15 16.13 9.86
N SER A 141 14.07 17.26 10.58
CA SER A 141 13.78 17.29 12.01
C SER A 141 12.47 18.01 12.31
N ASP A 142 11.82 17.61 13.40
CA ASP A 142 10.74 18.39 14.00
C ASP A 142 11.20 19.83 14.26
N GLY A 143 10.33 20.80 14.01
CA GLY A 143 10.65 22.23 14.12
C GLY A 143 11.44 22.78 12.93
N GLY A 144 11.60 22.02 11.84
CA GLY A 144 12.18 22.54 10.60
C GLY A 144 11.31 23.67 10.05
N THR A 145 11.85 24.89 9.96
CA THR A 145 11.11 26.09 9.53
C THR A 145 10.78 26.05 8.04
N LEU A 146 9.73 26.76 7.66
CA LEU A 146 9.32 26.90 6.27
C LEU A 146 9.63 28.29 5.72
N ASP A 147 10.03 28.32 4.45
CA ASP A 147 10.17 29.53 3.69
C ASP A 147 9.64 29.35 2.26
N GLN A 148 9.80 30.33 1.42
CA GLN A 148 9.57 30.20 -0.02
C GLN A 148 10.89 30.29 -0.78
N TRP A 149 11.03 29.51 -1.85
CA TRP A 149 12.19 29.56 -2.73
C TRP A 149 11.81 29.32 -4.19
N GLY A 150 12.61 29.81 -5.12
CA GLY A 150 12.42 29.50 -6.53
C GLY A 150 12.36 27.99 -6.75
N TRP A 151 11.38 27.53 -7.52
CA TRP A 151 11.21 26.09 -7.78
C TRP A 151 12.45 25.49 -8.47
N TRP A 152 13.00 24.43 -7.88
CA TRP A 152 14.12 23.67 -8.46
C TRP A 152 13.88 22.16 -8.46
N GLY A 153 12.70 21.70 -8.02
CA GLY A 153 12.30 20.29 -8.03
C GLY A 153 12.94 19.42 -6.96
N GLY A 154 13.42 20.00 -5.87
CA GLY A 154 13.89 19.25 -4.70
C GLY A 154 12.75 18.71 -3.89
N ALA A 155 12.94 17.52 -3.27
CA ALA A 155 11.91 16.87 -2.48
C ALA A 155 11.40 17.73 -1.29
N ASN A 156 12.23 18.69 -0.79
CA ASN A 156 11.81 19.64 0.25
C ASN A 156 10.82 20.72 -0.24
N GLN A 157 10.65 20.87 -1.58
CA GLN A 157 9.64 21.71 -2.21
C GLN A 157 8.41 20.93 -2.70
N GLU A 158 8.45 19.62 -2.61
CA GLU A 158 7.39 18.72 -3.04
C GLU A 158 6.52 18.30 -1.85
N TRP A 159 5.21 18.29 -2.05
CA TRP A 159 4.23 18.08 -0.99
C TRP A 159 3.18 17.04 -1.37
N TYR A 160 2.85 16.13 -0.47
CA TYR A 160 1.65 15.32 -0.58
C TYR A 160 0.46 16.07 0.00
N MET A 161 -0.67 16.02 -0.72
CA MET A 161 -1.95 16.61 -0.30
C MET A 161 -2.90 15.48 0.13
N VAL A 162 -3.02 15.24 1.43
CA VAL A 162 -3.76 14.11 2.00
C VAL A 162 -5.07 14.58 2.61
N PRO A 163 -6.24 14.19 2.05
CA PRO A 163 -7.54 14.56 2.63
C PRO A 163 -7.70 14.00 4.06
N THR A 164 -8.07 14.84 5.02
CA THR A 164 -8.33 14.43 6.43
C THR A 164 -9.74 13.86 6.63
N SER A 165 -10.66 14.16 5.72
CA SER A 165 -11.99 13.56 5.69
C SER A 165 -12.38 13.34 4.23
N ILE A 166 -12.69 12.11 3.87
CA ILE A 166 -13.41 11.82 2.64
C ILE A 166 -14.89 12.14 2.90
N SER A 167 -15.23 13.41 2.87
CA SER A 167 -16.62 13.88 2.84
C SER A 167 -17.07 13.91 1.39
N GLY A 168 -17.37 12.77 0.89
CA GLY A 168 -17.95 12.54 -0.42
C GLY A 168 -18.08 11.05 -0.63
N THR A 169 -19.27 10.56 -0.90
CA THR A 169 -19.46 9.26 -1.52
C THR A 169 -18.65 9.29 -2.82
N VAL A 170 -17.42 8.81 -2.77
CA VAL A 170 -16.70 8.48 -3.98
C VAL A 170 -17.50 7.32 -4.56
N SER A 171 -18.32 7.60 -5.57
CA SER A 171 -18.83 6.53 -6.42
C SER A 171 -17.62 5.74 -6.86
N PRO A 172 -17.59 4.43 -6.65
CA PRO A 172 -16.46 3.61 -7.11
C PRO A 172 -16.30 3.88 -8.61
N SER A 173 -15.10 4.34 -8.99
CA SER A 173 -14.77 4.45 -10.40
C SER A 173 -15.01 3.07 -11.02
N SER A 174 -15.50 3.03 -12.24
CA SER A 174 -15.85 1.84 -13.02
C SER A 174 -14.66 0.94 -13.42
N GLY A 175 -13.60 0.91 -12.64
CA GLY A 175 -12.63 -0.18 -12.60
C GLY A 175 -13.31 -1.35 -11.91
N GLY A 176 -13.33 -2.53 -12.53
CA GLY A 176 -14.10 -3.68 -12.11
C GLY A 176 -14.08 -3.90 -10.59
N SER A 177 -15.25 -4.16 -10.02
CA SER A 177 -15.41 -4.51 -8.60
C SER A 177 -14.43 -5.64 -8.28
N GLY A 178 -13.62 -5.50 -7.23
CA GLY A 178 -12.78 -6.59 -6.73
C GLY A 178 -13.62 -7.84 -6.45
N ALA A 179 -13.00 -9.01 -6.46
CA ALA A 179 -13.67 -10.26 -6.10
C ALA A 179 -14.08 -10.21 -4.62
N ALA A 180 -15.14 -10.96 -4.26
CA ALA A 180 -15.52 -11.14 -2.86
C ALA A 180 -14.37 -11.83 -2.09
N ALA A 181 -14.15 -11.46 -0.83
CA ALA A 181 -13.11 -12.04 0.00
C ALA A 181 -13.18 -13.58 0.06
N SER A 182 -14.38 -14.14 0.07
CA SER A 182 -14.66 -15.58 0.03
C SER A 182 -14.10 -16.33 -1.18
N THR A 183 -13.67 -15.63 -2.22
CA THR A 183 -13.16 -16.25 -3.45
C THR A 183 -11.64 -16.35 -3.49
N PHE A 184 -10.94 -15.98 -2.40
CA PHE A 184 -9.48 -16.09 -2.33
C PHE A 184 -9.09 -17.42 -1.68
N HIS A 185 -8.57 -18.33 -2.49
CA HIS A 185 -8.11 -19.65 -2.07
C HIS A 185 -6.69 -19.85 -2.58
N GLY A 186 -5.72 -19.98 -1.70
CA GLY A 186 -4.38 -20.08 -2.26
C GLY A 186 -3.22 -20.15 -1.28
N PHE A 187 -2.08 -19.67 -1.77
CA PHE A 187 -0.81 -19.82 -1.11
C PHE A 187 0.03 -18.56 -1.22
N ASN A 188 0.93 -18.36 -0.25
CA ASN A 188 2.02 -17.42 -0.36
C ASN A 188 3.20 -18.08 -1.09
N TRP A 189 3.84 -17.35 -1.99
CA TRP A 189 5.14 -17.73 -2.56
C TRP A 189 6.17 -16.70 -2.11
N ALA A 190 7.12 -17.13 -1.30
CA ALA A 190 7.97 -16.26 -0.51
C ALA A 190 9.46 -16.36 -0.89
N ASP A 191 10.19 -15.29 -0.55
CA ASP A 191 11.64 -15.31 -0.46
C ASP A 191 12.09 -16.27 0.67
N PRO A 192 13.18 -17.05 0.52
CA PRO A 192 13.70 -17.90 1.57
C PRO A 192 13.98 -17.19 2.90
N SER A 193 14.18 -15.88 2.90
CA SER A 193 14.48 -15.04 4.08
C SER A 193 13.25 -14.29 4.65
N ASP A 194 12.06 -14.80 4.47
CA ASP A 194 10.79 -14.25 4.99
C ASP A 194 10.34 -12.91 4.39
N ASN A 195 10.84 -12.52 3.23
CA ASN A 195 10.52 -11.26 2.54
C ASN A 195 10.99 -9.96 3.26
N TYR A 196 11.53 -10.04 4.49
CA TYR A 196 12.08 -8.87 5.21
C TYR A 196 13.55 -8.62 4.82
N ILE A 197 13.78 -8.29 3.55
CA ILE A 197 15.12 -8.15 2.98
C ILE A 197 15.40 -6.70 2.54
N ASP A 198 16.67 -6.31 2.59
CA ASP A 198 17.13 -5.00 2.13
C ASP A 198 17.54 -4.99 0.64
N GLY A 199 17.36 -6.12 -0.06
CA GLY A 199 17.60 -6.32 -1.48
C GLY A 199 16.30 -6.54 -2.28
N PRO A 200 16.42 -6.90 -3.57
CA PRO A 200 15.25 -7.29 -4.35
C PRO A 200 14.69 -8.63 -3.88
N GLU A 201 13.36 -8.76 -3.85
CA GLU A 201 12.66 -10.00 -3.52
C GLU A 201 13.01 -11.10 -4.54
N LEU A 202 13.49 -12.23 -4.01
CA LEU A 202 13.85 -13.40 -4.79
C LEU A 202 13.02 -14.59 -4.33
N LEU A 203 11.86 -14.75 -4.91
CA LEU A 203 10.98 -15.85 -4.56
C LEU A 203 11.69 -17.19 -4.72
N SER A 204 11.38 -18.14 -3.85
CA SER A 204 12.01 -19.48 -3.82
C SER A 204 12.03 -20.12 -5.22
N GLY A 205 13.21 -20.44 -5.70
CA GLY A 205 13.46 -20.94 -7.06
C GLY A 205 13.89 -19.88 -8.08
N LEU A 206 13.83 -18.58 -7.73
CA LEU A 206 14.31 -17.49 -8.58
C LEU A 206 15.69 -17.00 -8.18
N SER A 207 16.34 -16.31 -9.11
CA SER A 207 17.67 -15.72 -8.91
C SER A 207 17.81 -14.42 -9.71
N VAL A 208 18.53 -13.44 -9.16
CA VAL A 208 18.88 -12.21 -9.88
C VAL A 208 19.58 -12.54 -11.20
N GLY A 209 19.20 -11.79 -12.26
CA GLY A 209 19.80 -11.95 -13.59
C GLY A 209 19.09 -12.98 -14.48
N GLN A 210 18.11 -13.71 -13.97
CA GLN A 210 17.23 -14.51 -14.83
C GLN A 210 16.44 -13.61 -15.79
N SER A 211 16.22 -14.09 -17.02
CA SER A 211 15.40 -13.40 -17.99
C SER A 211 13.90 -13.48 -17.61
N TYR A 212 13.09 -12.60 -18.13
CA TYR A 212 11.63 -12.63 -17.99
C TYR A 212 11.07 -14.03 -18.34
N ALA A 213 11.43 -14.58 -19.49
CA ALA A 213 10.96 -15.91 -19.93
C ALA A 213 11.40 -17.04 -18.99
N THR A 214 12.57 -16.92 -18.37
CA THR A 214 13.03 -17.89 -17.36
C THR A 214 12.20 -17.79 -16.09
N VAL A 215 11.91 -16.56 -15.62
CA VAL A 215 11.08 -16.31 -14.44
C VAL A 215 9.63 -16.82 -14.68
N GLU A 216 9.07 -16.53 -15.84
CA GLU A 216 7.75 -17.03 -16.26
C GLU A 216 7.69 -18.56 -16.25
N SER A 217 8.72 -19.23 -16.79
CA SER A 217 8.81 -20.70 -16.78
C SER A 217 8.92 -21.29 -15.36
N VAL A 218 9.69 -20.66 -14.48
CA VAL A 218 9.75 -21.08 -13.06
C VAL A 218 8.41 -20.82 -12.37
N ALA A 219 7.75 -19.69 -12.66
CA ALA A 219 6.44 -19.38 -12.12
C ALA A 219 5.40 -20.43 -12.55
N SER A 220 5.40 -20.85 -13.80
CA SER A 220 4.54 -21.94 -14.30
C SER A 220 4.81 -23.26 -13.54
N THR A 221 6.08 -23.58 -13.29
CA THR A 221 6.48 -24.77 -12.52
C THR A 221 5.95 -24.75 -11.08
N VAL A 222 5.91 -23.57 -10.45
CA VAL A 222 5.45 -23.40 -9.06
C VAL A 222 3.93 -23.31 -8.96
N LEU A 223 3.32 -22.52 -9.82
CA LEU A 223 1.90 -22.17 -9.72
C LEU A 223 0.96 -23.26 -10.26
N SER A 224 1.35 -24.00 -11.31
CA SER A 224 0.49 -25.05 -11.90
C SER A 224 0.16 -26.17 -10.90
N PRO A 225 1.11 -26.72 -10.10
CA PRO A 225 0.77 -27.66 -9.05
C PRO A 225 -0.15 -27.08 -7.94
N MET A 226 0.05 -25.81 -7.56
CA MET A 226 -0.85 -25.14 -6.61
C MET A 226 -2.26 -25.00 -7.18
N GLN A 227 -2.38 -24.58 -8.45
CA GLN A 227 -3.66 -24.47 -9.13
C GLN A 227 -4.35 -25.83 -9.27
N SER A 228 -3.60 -26.91 -9.54
CA SER A 228 -4.15 -28.26 -9.73
C SER A 228 -4.85 -28.82 -8.48
N VAL A 229 -4.52 -28.28 -7.30
CA VAL A 229 -5.18 -28.63 -6.03
C VAL A 229 -6.28 -27.62 -5.63
N GLY A 230 -6.72 -26.75 -6.53
CA GLY A 230 -7.83 -25.82 -6.34
C GLY A 230 -7.44 -24.42 -5.90
N ALA A 231 -6.15 -24.12 -5.75
CA ALA A 231 -5.74 -22.75 -5.51
C ALA A 231 -6.03 -21.85 -6.72
N ASN A 232 -6.58 -20.69 -6.47
CA ASN A 232 -6.88 -19.66 -7.47
C ASN A 232 -6.21 -18.32 -7.16
N THR A 233 -5.38 -18.28 -6.11
CA THR A 233 -4.73 -17.06 -5.61
C THR A 233 -3.28 -17.36 -5.22
N VAL A 234 -2.37 -16.48 -5.59
CA VAL A 234 -1.02 -16.44 -5.05
C VAL A 234 -0.77 -15.08 -4.41
N ARG A 235 -0.18 -15.05 -3.22
CA ARG A 235 0.30 -13.82 -2.58
C ARG A 235 1.82 -13.79 -2.66
N ILE A 236 2.36 -12.66 -3.12
CA ILE A 236 3.79 -12.46 -3.37
C ILE A 236 4.27 -11.12 -2.79
N PRO A 237 5.52 -11.04 -2.34
CA PRO A 237 6.11 -9.80 -1.84
C PRO A 237 6.47 -8.84 -2.97
N ILE A 238 6.51 -7.55 -2.63
CA ILE A 238 7.14 -6.49 -3.41
C ILE A 238 7.85 -5.52 -2.46
N ASN A 239 8.95 -4.94 -2.89
CA ASN A 239 9.62 -3.86 -2.20
C ASN A 239 10.22 -2.86 -3.21
N PRO A 240 10.69 -1.67 -2.75
CA PRO A 240 11.26 -0.67 -3.64
C PRO A 240 12.46 -1.21 -4.45
N GLN A 241 13.30 -2.04 -3.87
CA GLN A 241 14.48 -2.60 -4.52
C GLN A 241 14.10 -3.52 -5.70
N THR A 242 12.98 -4.24 -5.58
CA THR A 242 12.43 -5.06 -6.66
C THR A 242 11.82 -4.21 -7.77
N ALA A 243 10.91 -3.30 -7.41
CA ALA A 243 10.11 -2.59 -8.40
C ALA A 243 10.87 -1.46 -9.11
N LEU A 244 11.85 -0.85 -8.45
CA LEU A 244 12.64 0.26 -9.00
C LEU A 244 13.99 -0.20 -9.57
N GLY A 245 14.38 -1.44 -9.32
CA GLY A 245 15.60 -2.04 -9.83
C GLY A 245 15.44 -2.67 -11.22
N THR A 246 16.56 -3.10 -11.80
CA THR A 246 16.57 -3.82 -13.08
C THR A 246 15.85 -5.17 -13.03
N TRP A 247 15.69 -5.73 -11.83
CA TRP A 247 15.00 -7.00 -11.58
C TRP A 247 13.51 -6.94 -11.91
N TRP A 248 12.87 -5.77 -11.79
CA TRP A 248 11.45 -5.60 -12.08
C TRP A 248 11.04 -6.12 -13.45
N SER A 249 11.86 -5.88 -14.47
CA SER A 249 11.58 -6.35 -15.83
C SER A 249 11.42 -7.86 -15.94
N SER A 250 12.12 -8.63 -15.09
CA SER A 250 12.01 -10.08 -15.01
C SER A 250 11.00 -10.55 -13.98
N TYR A 251 10.92 -9.89 -12.81
CA TYR A 251 9.98 -10.21 -11.73
C TYR A 251 8.52 -10.20 -12.18
N LYS A 252 8.17 -9.31 -13.10
CA LYS A 252 6.83 -9.26 -13.71
C LYS A 252 6.38 -10.61 -14.30
N GLY A 253 7.29 -11.45 -14.75
CA GLY A 253 6.98 -12.78 -15.26
C GLY A 253 6.23 -13.67 -14.26
N VAL A 254 6.41 -13.46 -12.95
CA VAL A 254 5.63 -14.15 -11.90
C VAL A 254 4.16 -13.72 -11.95
N ILE A 255 3.91 -12.42 -12.02
CA ILE A 255 2.57 -11.83 -11.99
C ILE A 255 1.82 -12.15 -13.29
N ASP A 256 2.52 -12.03 -14.40
CA ASP A 256 1.97 -12.24 -15.73
C ASP A 256 1.61 -13.73 -15.94
N GLU A 257 2.47 -14.67 -15.51
CA GLU A 257 2.16 -16.11 -15.54
C GLU A 257 0.96 -16.44 -14.63
N ALA A 258 0.97 -15.96 -13.37
CA ALA A 258 -0.15 -16.21 -12.46
C ALA A 258 -1.48 -15.73 -13.02
N THR A 259 -1.52 -14.51 -13.57
CA THR A 259 -2.74 -13.96 -14.17
C THR A 259 -3.07 -14.62 -15.51
N GLY A 260 -2.09 -15.07 -16.27
CA GLY A 260 -2.24 -15.89 -17.48
C GLY A 260 -2.90 -17.24 -17.19
N LEU A 261 -2.61 -17.85 -16.05
CA LEU A 261 -3.28 -19.04 -15.52
C LEU A 261 -4.69 -18.73 -14.97
N GLY A 262 -5.13 -17.45 -14.96
CA GLY A 262 -6.42 -17.02 -14.41
C GLY A 262 -6.43 -16.91 -12.90
N MET A 263 -5.27 -16.98 -12.23
CA MET A 263 -5.17 -16.82 -10.80
C MET A 263 -5.27 -15.35 -10.39
N LYS A 264 -5.73 -15.09 -9.17
CA LYS A 264 -5.58 -13.80 -8.51
C LYS A 264 -4.16 -13.66 -7.95
N VAL A 265 -3.61 -12.45 -8.02
CA VAL A 265 -2.30 -12.13 -7.43
C VAL A 265 -2.49 -11.05 -6.39
N ILE A 266 -2.17 -11.33 -5.14
CA ILE A 266 -2.05 -10.31 -4.09
C ILE A 266 -0.58 -9.89 -4.05
N ILE A 267 -0.31 -8.64 -4.42
CA ILE A 267 1.03 -8.05 -4.33
C ILE A 267 1.09 -7.29 -3.01
N GLY A 268 1.85 -7.81 -2.04
CA GLY A 268 2.01 -7.18 -0.72
C GLY A 268 3.37 -6.47 -0.61
N ASN A 269 3.37 -5.24 -0.10
CA ASN A 269 4.63 -4.57 0.17
C ASN A 269 5.23 -5.05 1.49
N TRP A 270 6.46 -5.54 1.44
CA TRP A 270 7.30 -5.80 2.62
C TRP A 270 8.35 -4.71 2.78
N THR A 271 8.55 -4.25 4.01
CA THR A 271 9.64 -3.34 4.35
C THR A 271 10.84 -4.13 4.84
N GLY A 272 12.07 -3.63 4.59
CA GLY A 272 13.29 -4.27 5.06
C GLY A 272 13.32 -4.43 6.60
N SER A 273 14.16 -5.34 7.08
CA SER A 273 14.22 -5.78 8.49
C SER A 273 14.43 -4.65 9.51
N GLY A 274 15.03 -3.54 9.08
CA GLY A 274 15.27 -2.35 9.93
C GLY A 274 14.06 -1.43 10.12
N ASN A 275 12.95 -1.64 9.42
CA ASN A 275 11.84 -0.69 9.35
C ASN A 275 10.74 -0.92 10.40
N ALA A 276 10.84 -1.97 11.22
CA ALA A 276 9.94 -2.23 12.35
C ALA A 276 8.44 -2.12 12.01
N GLY A 277 8.02 -2.64 10.85
CA GLY A 277 6.61 -2.59 10.42
C GLY A 277 6.10 -1.19 10.04
N THR A 278 7.02 -0.28 9.67
CA THR A 278 6.70 1.07 9.20
C THR A 278 7.30 1.33 7.81
N VAL A 279 6.77 2.32 7.10
CA VAL A 279 7.35 2.85 5.86
C VAL A 279 8.27 4.01 6.24
N ASN A 280 9.58 3.78 6.26
CA ASN A 280 10.57 4.80 6.65
C ASN A 280 11.06 5.64 5.47
N ASP A 281 10.85 5.18 4.23
CA ASP A 281 11.17 5.89 2.99
C ASP A 281 9.91 6.01 2.14
N LEU A 282 9.08 6.99 2.44
CA LEU A 282 7.84 7.28 1.71
C LEU A 282 8.07 7.58 0.22
N PRO A 283 9.09 8.34 -0.19
CA PRO A 283 9.37 8.54 -1.61
C PRO A 283 9.60 7.24 -2.38
N SER A 284 10.44 6.34 -1.88
CA SER A 284 10.68 5.05 -2.53
C SER A 284 9.45 4.14 -2.49
N PHE A 285 8.70 4.15 -1.39
CA PHE A 285 7.44 3.42 -1.27
C PHE A 285 6.42 3.86 -2.34
N TYR A 286 6.23 5.15 -2.53
CA TYR A 286 5.29 5.63 -3.54
C TYR A 286 5.81 5.42 -4.96
N LYS A 287 7.11 5.59 -5.25
CA LYS A 287 7.68 5.26 -6.56
C LYS A 287 7.49 3.78 -6.92
N MET A 288 7.67 2.89 -5.94
CA MET A 288 7.38 1.48 -6.10
C MET A 288 5.91 1.26 -6.48
N TRP A 289 4.97 1.83 -5.73
CA TRP A 289 3.55 1.68 -6.02
C TRP A 289 3.13 2.33 -7.33
N ASP A 290 3.73 3.46 -7.72
CA ASP A 290 3.53 4.06 -9.04
C ASP A 290 3.88 3.08 -10.16
N THR A 291 5.01 2.40 -10.01
CA THR A 291 5.49 1.39 -10.97
C THR A 291 4.55 0.20 -11.02
N VAL A 292 4.15 -0.36 -9.88
CA VAL A 292 3.30 -1.55 -9.78
C VAL A 292 1.87 -1.25 -10.23
N VAL A 293 1.28 -0.17 -9.75
CA VAL A 293 -0.10 0.24 -10.11
C VAL A 293 -0.17 0.61 -11.59
N SER A 294 0.81 1.34 -12.12
CA SER A 294 0.86 1.67 -13.55
C SER A 294 0.90 0.40 -14.43
N ALA A 295 1.61 -0.63 -13.99
CA ALA A 295 1.71 -1.88 -14.73
C ALA A 295 0.41 -2.72 -14.65
N TYR A 296 -0.26 -2.75 -13.50
CA TYR A 296 -1.29 -3.76 -13.21
C TYR A 296 -2.68 -3.22 -12.82
N ASN A 297 -2.90 -1.91 -12.78
CA ASN A 297 -4.24 -1.40 -12.47
C ASN A 297 -5.30 -1.85 -13.49
N GLY A 298 -4.91 -2.05 -14.76
CA GLY A 298 -5.80 -2.58 -15.81
C GLY A 298 -6.13 -4.08 -15.68
N ASN A 299 -5.42 -4.85 -14.84
CA ASN A 299 -5.62 -6.27 -14.66
C ASN A 299 -6.48 -6.55 -13.42
N SER A 300 -7.73 -6.98 -13.61
CA SER A 300 -8.69 -7.23 -12.52
C SER A 300 -8.31 -8.37 -11.58
N ASN A 301 -7.37 -9.22 -11.97
CA ASN A 301 -6.86 -10.31 -11.12
C ASN A 301 -5.70 -9.88 -10.21
N VAL A 302 -5.21 -8.65 -10.31
CA VAL A 302 -4.14 -8.14 -9.44
C VAL A 302 -4.72 -7.30 -8.32
N TYR A 303 -4.33 -7.58 -7.09
CA TYR A 303 -4.74 -6.95 -5.85
C TYR A 303 -3.54 -6.33 -5.16
N PHE A 304 -3.73 -5.22 -4.48
CA PHE A 304 -2.67 -4.42 -3.88
C PHE A 304 -2.82 -4.44 -2.37
N GLU A 305 -1.86 -5.05 -1.68
CA GLU A 305 -1.79 -5.02 -0.22
C GLU A 305 -0.77 -3.96 0.18
N ILE A 306 -1.27 -2.85 0.75
CA ILE A 306 -0.50 -1.61 0.91
C ILE A 306 0.79 -1.83 1.70
N LEU A 307 0.72 -2.57 2.81
CA LEU A 307 1.86 -2.91 3.66
C LEU A 307 1.59 -4.21 4.39
N ASN A 308 2.55 -5.13 4.35
CA ASN A 308 2.58 -6.30 5.19
C ASN A 308 2.85 -5.91 6.65
N GLU A 309 1.98 -6.34 7.57
CA GLU A 309 2.16 -6.23 9.01
C GLU A 309 2.55 -4.81 9.52
N PRO A 310 1.62 -3.86 9.58
CA PRO A 310 1.89 -2.48 9.99
C PRO A 310 2.05 -2.31 11.51
N TYR A 311 2.79 -3.21 12.19
CA TYR A 311 2.88 -3.28 13.65
C TYR A 311 3.60 -2.07 14.30
N GLY A 312 4.36 -1.31 13.54
CA GLY A 312 5.03 -0.11 14.03
C GLY A 312 4.13 1.13 14.09
N TYR A 313 2.92 1.05 13.53
CA TYR A 313 2.00 2.18 13.52
C TYR A 313 0.95 2.12 14.64
N SER A 314 0.54 3.30 15.14
CA SER A 314 -0.76 3.44 15.78
C SER A 314 -1.88 3.27 14.77
N THR A 315 -3.11 3.00 15.21
CA THR A 315 -4.27 2.90 14.30
C THR A 315 -4.45 4.13 13.42
N SER A 316 -4.34 5.34 14.00
CA SER A 316 -4.46 6.60 13.25
C SER A 316 -3.31 6.80 12.26
N GLY A 317 -2.08 6.48 12.66
CA GLY A 317 -0.91 6.55 11.77
C GLY A 317 -1.04 5.59 10.58
N TRP A 318 -1.49 4.36 10.83
CA TRP A 318 -1.73 3.41 9.75
C TRP A 318 -2.84 3.87 8.79
N LEU A 319 -3.97 4.33 9.34
CA LEU A 319 -5.06 4.87 8.53
C LEU A 319 -4.65 6.10 7.70
N SER A 320 -3.70 6.91 8.20
CA SER A 320 -3.12 8.00 7.42
C SER A 320 -2.38 7.48 6.18
N VAL A 321 -1.50 6.47 6.33
CA VAL A 321 -0.81 5.83 5.20
C VAL A 321 -1.80 5.25 4.20
N VAL A 322 -2.83 4.55 4.68
CA VAL A 322 -3.90 3.99 3.83
C VAL A 322 -4.63 5.08 3.07
N SER A 323 -5.00 6.18 3.74
CA SER A 323 -5.69 7.32 3.12
C SER A 323 -4.85 7.95 2.02
N GLN A 324 -3.56 8.14 2.29
CA GLN A 324 -2.61 8.69 1.30
C GLN A 324 -2.51 7.77 0.07
N TRP A 325 -2.37 6.46 0.30
CA TRP A 325 -2.29 5.50 -0.79
C TRP A 325 -3.55 5.51 -1.67
N LEU A 326 -4.73 5.45 -1.05
CA LEU A 326 -6.01 5.48 -1.77
C LEU A 326 -6.20 6.79 -2.55
N SER A 327 -5.81 7.92 -1.96
CA SER A 327 -5.89 9.23 -2.60
C SER A 327 -4.93 9.35 -3.79
N ARG A 328 -3.76 8.72 -3.71
CA ARG A 328 -2.77 8.71 -4.79
C ARG A 328 -3.21 7.86 -5.97
N TYR A 329 -3.93 6.78 -5.72
CA TYR A 329 -4.36 5.83 -6.76
C TYR A 329 -5.89 5.77 -6.89
N PRO A 330 -6.57 6.89 -7.20
CA PRO A 330 -8.04 6.97 -7.19
C PRO A 330 -8.69 6.12 -8.30
N THR A 331 -7.92 5.64 -9.26
CA THR A 331 -8.39 4.74 -10.33
C THR A 331 -8.33 3.26 -9.94
N VAL A 332 -7.68 2.92 -8.83
CA VAL A 332 -7.70 1.55 -8.28
C VAL A 332 -9.02 1.36 -7.53
N ALA A 333 -9.79 0.37 -7.95
CA ALA A 333 -11.04 0.02 -7.25
C ALA A 333 -10.71 -0.43 -5.81
N HIS A 334 -11.35 0.15 -4.81
CA HIS A 334 -11.13 -0.18 -3.39
C HIS A 334 -11.27 -1.68 -3.10
N GLY A 335 -12.18 -2.40 -3.77
CA GLY A 335 -12.31 -3.86 -3.66
C GLY A 335 -11.10 -4.65 -4.18
N ARG A 336 -10.10 -3.99 -4.73
CA ARG A 336 -8.80 -4.58 -5.12
C ARG A 336 -7.66 -4.16 -4.19
N VAL A 337 -7.96 -3.45 -3.10
CA VAL A 337 -6.98 -3.00 -2.12
C VAL A 337 -7.18 -3.78 -0.84
N LEU A 338 -6.12 -4.41 -0.33
CA LEU A 338 -6.08 -5.06 0.96
C LEU A 338 -5.40 -4.14 1.99
N VAL A 339 -6.07 -3.95 3.11
CA VAL A 339 -5.58 -3.16 4.24
C VAL A 339 -5.33 -4.09 5.41
N GLY A 340 -4.10 -4.17 5.88
CA GLY A 340 -3.75 -4.96 7.07
C GLY A 340 -4.45 -4.43 8.33
N GLY A 341 -4.87 -5.33 9.21
CA GLY A 341 -5.24 -4.97 10.59
C GLY A 341 -4.05 -4.35 11.33
N THR A 342 -4.32 -3.63 12.43
CA THR A 342 -3.22 -3.10 13.26
C THR A 342 -2.43 -4.21 13.95
N GLY A 343 -1.21 -3.92 14.38
CA GLY A 343 -0.28 -4.92 14.83
C GLY A 343 0.22 -5.78 13.67
N TYR A 344 0.40 -7.05 13.89
CA TYR A 344 0.80 -8.01 12.86
C TYR A 344 -0.39 -8.45 11.99
N CYS A 345 -1.11 -7.51 11.40
CA CYS A 345 -2.35 -7.72 10.64
C CYS A 345 -3.49 -8.38 11.44
N GLN A 346 -3.55 -8.22 12.76
CA GLN A 346 -4.55 -8.85 13.60
C GLN A 346 -5.82 -7.98 13.70
N ASN A 347 -5.93 -7.06 14.48
CA ASN A 347 -7.08 -6.24 14.88
C ASN A 347 -7.85 -5.57 13.70
N ILE A 348 -8.56 -6.36 12.90
CA ILE A 348 -9.33 -5.87 11.75
C ILE A 348 -10.36 -4.80 12.14
N PRO A 349 -11.14 -4.91 13.24
CA PRO A 349 -12.12 -3.90 13.63
C PRO A 349 -11.53 -2.49 13.80
N ASN A 350 -10.26 -2.38 14.20
CA ASN A 350 -9.60 -1.09 14.39
C ASN A 350 -9.47 -0.28 13.09
N VAL A 351 -9.33 -0.95 11.96
CA VAL A 351 -9.20 -0.30 10.63
C VAL A 351 -10.50 -0.34 9.86
N ALA A 352 -11.27 -1.41 10.00
CA ALA A 352 -12.48 -1.65 9.20
C ALA A 352 -13.65 -0.73 9.58
N GLY A 353 -13.69 -0.23 10.81
CA GLY A 353 -14.67 0.74 11.28
C GLY A 353 -14.44 2.16 10.76
N SER A 354 -13.30 2.42 10.13
CA SER A 354 -12.97 3.73 9.54
C SER A 354 -13.67 3.94 8.18
N GLY A 355 -14.16 5.16 7.95
CA GLY A 355 -14.64 5.57 6.62
C GLY A 355 -13.56 5.51 5.54
N THR A 356 -12.29 5.70 5.92
CA THR A 356 -11.12 5.63 5.04
C THR A 356 -11.04 4.30 4.27
N THR A 357 -11.35 3.18 4.92
CA THR A 357 -11.27 1.83 4.33
C THR A 357 -12.58 1.36 3.69
N SER A 358 -13.50 2.28 3.44
CA SER A 358 -14.78 1.94 2.80
C SER A 358 -14.55 1.26 1.44
N GLY A 359 -15.14 0.09 1.25
CA GLY A 359 -14.98 -0.70 0.02
C GLY A 359 -13.68 -1.52 -0.09
N CYS A 360 -12.69 -1.33 0.78
CA CYS A 360 -11.46 -2.13 0.78
C CYS A 360 -11.70 -3.55 1.32
N LEU A 361 -10.85 -4.48 0.92
CA LEU A 361 -10.65 -5.75 1.58
C LEU A 361 -9.68 -5.59 2.76
N PHE A 362 -9.64 -6.59 3.64
CA PHE A 362 -8.72 -6.62 4.76
C PHE A 362 -7.80 -7.83 4.68
N SER A 363 -6.55 -7.62 5.11
CA SER A 363 -5.53 -8.66 5.29
C SER A 363 -5.44 -9.00 6.77
N CYS A 364 -5.60 -10.28 7.11
CA CYS A 364 -5.48 -10.80 8.46
C CYS A 364 -4.37 -11.85 8.52
N HIS A 365 -3.58 -11.84 9.61
CA HIS A 365 -2.58 -12.86 9.90
C HIS A 365 -2.85 -13.45 11.27
N ASP A 366 -2.75 -14.78 11.41
CA ASP A 366 -2.74 -15.44 12.70
C ASP A 366 -1.91 -16.72 12.66
N TYR A 367 -1.16 -16.96 13.75
CA TYR A 367 -0.24 -18.08 13.86
C TYR A 367 -0.29 -18.75 15.22
N GLY A 368 -0.27 -20.09 15.22
CA GLY A 368 -0.25 -20.86 16.44
C GLY A 368 0.96 -20.59 17.34
N PHE A 369 2.11 -20.20 16.75
CA PHE A 369 3.33 -19.96 17.53
C PHE A 369 3.24 -18.75 18.46
N TRP A 370 2.32 -17.84 18.26
CA TRP A 370 2.05 -16.75 19.22
C TRP A 370 1.37 -17.25 20.51
N ASN A 371 0.72 -18.42 20.44
CA ASN A 371 -0.06 -18.99 21.53
C ASN A 371 0.21 -20.49 21.73
N GLN A 372 1.49 -20.87 21.85
CA GLN A 372 1.95 -22.27 21.86
C GLN A 372 1.41 -23.11 23.01
N SER A 373 0.93 -22.49 24.10
CA SER A 373 0.26 -23.18 25.19
C SER A 373 -1.17 -23.63 24.85
N GLN A 374 -1.74 -23.14 23.78
CA GLN A 374 -3.08 -23.48 23.32
C GLN A 374 -3.01 -24.65 22.34
N THR A 375 -3.77 -25.71 22.63
CA THR A 375 -3.79 -26.93 21.81
C THR A 375 -5.19 -27.30 21.37
N SER A 376 -6.12 -26.35 21.35
CA SER A 376 -7.51 -26.56 20.97
C SER A 376 -7.85 -25.77 19.70
N ASN A 377 -8.37 -26.45 18.69
CA ASN A 377 -8.84 -25.81 17.46
C ASN A 377 -9.99 -24.82 17.75
N THR A 378 -10.84 -25.11 18.72
CA THR A 378 -11.92 -24.21 19.15
C THR A 378 -11.36 -22.89 19.71
N TRP A 379 -10.24 -22.95 20.43
CA TRP A 379 -9.59 -21.75 20.95
C TRP A 379 -9.10 -20.88 19.80
N PHE A 380 -8.40 -21.45 18.84
CA PHE A 380 -7.88 -20.72 17.67
C PHE A 380 -8.99 -20.20 16.75
N TYR A 381 -10.08 -20.95 16.60
CA TYR A 381 -11.30 -20.47 15.93
C TYR A 381 -11.84 -19.19 16.59
N ASN A 382 -11.95 -19.18 17.91
CA ASN A 382 -12.46 -18.03 18.67
C ASN A 382 -11.48 -16.85 18.67
N SER A 383 -10.18 -17.12 18.69
CA SER A 383 -9.12 -16.09 18.57
C SER A 383 -9.29 -15.34 17.25
N LEU A 384 -9.28 -16.05 16.13
CA LEU A 384 -9.45 -15.45 14.81
C LEU A 384 -10.80 -14.73 14.67
N SER A 385 -11.87 -15.31 15.25
CA SER A 385 -13.19 -14.66 15.30
C SER A 385 -13.15 -13.31 16.01
N THR A 386 -12.37 -13.19 17.05
CA THR A 386 -12.19 -11.93 17.79
C THR A 386 -11.40 -10.91 16.98
N GLU A 387 -10.32 -11.36 16.33
CA GLU A 387 -9.46 -10.49 15.49
C GLU A 387 -10.19 -9.95 14.27
N VAL A 388 -11.03 -10.75 13.64
CA VAL A 388 -11.81 -10.40 12.45
C VAL A 388 -13.07 -9.61 12.80
N GLY A 389 -13.70 -9.91 13.94
CA GLY A 389 -14.97 -9.32 14.35
C GLY A 389 -16.08 -9.58 13.33
N SER A 390 -16.86 -8.58 13.00
CA SER A 390 -17.98 -8.67 12.04
C SER A 390 -17.57 -8.51 10.56
N TYR A 391 -16.27 -8.52 10.24
CA TYR A 391 -15.76 -8.15 8.93
C TYR A 391 -15.28 -9.36 8.08
N SER A 392 -15.64 -10.61 8.43
CA SER A 392 -15.24 -11.81 7.70
C SER A 392 -15.54 -11.76 6.19
N SER A 393 -16.67 -11.16 5.80
CA SER A 393 -17.06 -11.03 4.39
C SER A 393 -16.15 -10.11 3.54
N ARG A 394 -15.30 -9.33 4.21
CA ARG A 394 -14.33 -8.41 3.58
C ARG A 394 -12.88 -8.75 3.95
N THR A 395 -12.66 -9.80 4.73
CA THR A 395 -11.33 -10.19 5.22
C THR A 395 -10.85 -11.43 4.48
N VAL A 396 -9.58 -11.45 4.14
CA VAL A 396 -8.83 -12.61 3.69
C VAL A 396 -7.80 -12.94 4.76
N LEU A 397 -7.74 -14.17 5.23
CA LEU A 397 -6.64 -14.66 6.07
C LEU A 397 -5.42 -14.85 5.17
N THR A 398 -4.63 -13.79 5.02
CA THR A 398 -3.55 -13.72 4.04
C THR A 398 -2.30 -14.46 4.49
N GLU A 399 -2.15 -14.67 5.81
CA GLU A 399 -1.12 -15.55 6.37
C GLU A 399 -1.63 -16.35 7.55
N PHE A 400 -1.38 -17.63 7.51
CA PHE A 400 -1.50 -18.59 8.61
C PHE A 400 -0.73 -19.85 8.24
N GLY A 401 -0.19 -20.56 9.21
CA GLY A 401 0.62 -21.73 8.88
C GLY A 401 0.94 -22.65 10.06
N GLY A 402 1.59 -23.75 9.71
CA GLY A 402 2.11 -24.76 10.61
C GLY A 402 3.07 -25.69 9.86
N ASP A 403 3.88 -26.49 10.58
CA ASP A 403 4.90 -27.37 10.00
C ASP A 403 4.30 -28.45 9.09
N MET A 404 4.59 -28.40 7.81
CA MET A 404 4.04 -29.37 6.83
C MET A 404 4.98 -30.54 6.54
N ASN A 405 6.24 -30.46 6.94
CA ASN A 405 7.25 -31.49 6.64
C ASN A 405 7.57 -32.44 7.81
N GLN A 406 6.79 -32.38 8.92
CA GLN A 406 7.01 -33.22 10.11
C GLN A 406 6.31 -34.58 10.05
N GLY A 407 5.56 -34.86 8.98
CA GLY A 407 4.76 -36.07 8.87
C GLY A 407 3.54 -36.11 9.77
N TRP A 408 3.09 -34.98 10.30
CA TRP A 408 1.89 -34.88 11.13
C TRP A 408 0.61 -35.12 10.34
N ASN A 409 -0.39 -35.70 11.02
CA ASN A 409 -1.71 -35.87 10.46
C ASN A 409 -2.65 -34.76 10.91
N TYR A 410 -2.79 -33.73 10.10
CA TYR A 410 -3.69 -32.59 10.38
C TYR A 410 -5.18 -32.95 10.45
N GLN A 411 -5.59 -34.09 9.89
CA GLN A 411 -6.97 -34.61 9.97
C GLN A 411 -7.22 -35.49 11.21
N GLY A 412 -6.21 -35.75 12.02
CA GLY A 412 -6.28 -36.64 13.19
C GLY A 412 -6.76 -36.00 14.50
N GLY A 413 -7.37 -34.79 14.42
CA GLY A 413 -7.70 -33.99 15.61
C GLY A 413 -6.48 -33.21 16.12
N ASP A 414 -6.62 -32.48 17.24
CA ASP A 414 -5.62 -31.49 17.69
C ASP A 414 -4.34 -32.14 18.26
N GLN A 415 -4.40 -33.39 18.75
CA GLN A 415 -3.26 -34.20 19.19
C GLN A 415 -2.37 -33.53 20.26
N GLY A 416 -2.85 -32.53 20.98
CA GLY A 416 -2.06 -31.75 21.92
C GLY A 416 -0.97 -30.85 21.25
N ASN A 417 -1.07 -30.64 19.95
CA ASN A 417 -0.12 -29.88 19.16
C ASN A 417 -0.73 -28.54 18.73
N TYR A 418 -0.11 -27.43 19.15
CA TYR A 418 -0.62 -26.08 18.86
C TYR A 418 -0.66 -25.75 17.37
N GLN A 419 0.27 -26.27 16.56
CA GLN A 419 0.30 -26.00 15.13
C GLN A 419 -0.84 -26.72 14.40
N ILE A 420 -1.09 -28.00 14.75
CA ILE A 420 -2.24 -28.74 14.21
C ILE A 420 -3.54 -28.05 14.62
N ALA A 421 -3.65 -27.70 15.91
CA ALA A 421 -4.84 -27.04 16.45
C ALA A 421 -5.11 -25.68 15.82
N SER A 422 -4.06 -24.88 15.59
CA SER A 422 -4.21 -23.54 14.98
C SER A 422 -4.64 -23.63 13.52
N VAL A 423 -3.98 -24.45 12.71
CA VAL A 423 -4.35 -24.62 11.29
C VAL A 423 -5.80 -25.12 11.17
N ASN A 424 -6.19 -26.12 12.01
CA ASN A 424 -7.58 -26.58 12.03
C ASN A 424 -8.56 -25.51 12.48
N GLY A 425 -8.23 -24.75 13.53
CA GLY A 425 -9.10 -23.71 14.07
C GLY A 425 -9.33 -22.59 13.06
N PHE A 426 -8.28 -22.13 12.40
CA PHE A 426 -8.36 -21.10 11.36
C PHE A 426 -9.14 -21.58 10.13
N CYS A 427 -8.87 -22.79 9.64
CA CYS A 427 -9.61 -23.37 8.52
C CYS A 427 -11.09 -23.58 8.86
N ASN A 428 -11.42 -24.03 10.08
CA ASN A 428 -12.80 -24.15 10.54
C ASN A 428 -13.52 -22.80 10.55
N TYR A 429 -12.83 -21.71 10.97
CA TYR A 429 -13.41 -20.36 10.94
C TYR A 429 -13.63 -19.88 9.51
N CYS A 430 -12.65 -20.04 8.63
CA CYS A 430 -12.77 -19.68 7.21
C CYS A 430 -13.95 -20.42 6.56
N HIS A 431 -14.05 -21.74 6.77
CA HIS A 431 -15.16 -22.55 6.27
C HIS A 431 -16.53 -22.06 6.78
N ALA A 432 -16.64 -21.85 8.10
CA ALA A 432 -17.91 -21.46 8.73
C ALA A 432 -18.38 -20.06 8.31
N THR A 433 -17.48 -19.15 7.97
CA THR A 433 -17.78 -17.75 7.63
C THR A 433 -17.72 -17.46 6.15
N GLY A 434 -17.18 -18.37 5.35
CA GLY A 434 -16.85 -18.13 3.94
C GLY A 434 -15.72 -17.12 3.75
N MET A 435 -14.84 -16.95 4.75
CA MET A 435 -13.68 -16.07 4.64
C MET A 435 -12.61 -16.73 3.76
N GLY A 436 -12.08 -16.01 2.79
CA GLY A 436 -10.98 -16.50 1.94
C GLY A 436 -9.67 -16.62 2.71
N SER A 437 -8.74 -17.43 2.17
CA SER A 437 -7.42 -17.60 2.79
C SER A 437 -6.30 -17.89 1.80
N THR A 438 -5.07 -17.48 2.18
CA THR A 438 -3.81 -17.86 1.50
C THR A 438 -2.82 -18.37 2.54
N TYR A 439 -2.48 -19.65 2.45
CA TYR A 439 -1.62 -20.36 3.40
C TYR A 439 -0.15 -19.89 3.31
N TRP A 440 0.50 -19.70 4.44
CA TRP A 440 1.93 -19.41 4.56
C TRP A 440 2.70 -20.65 5.02
N ALA A 441 3.64 -21.15 4.22
CA ALA A 441 3.92 -20.74 2.88
C ALA A 441 3.54 -21.89 1.92
N GLY A 442 3.06 -21.54 0.73
CA GLY A 442 2.93 -22.51 -0.35
C GLY A 442 4.31 -23.00 -0.78
N LEU A 443 5.23 -22.06 -1.06
CA LEU A 443 6.63 -22.35 -1.30
C LEU A 443 7.53 -21.30 -0.65
N LYS A 444 8.34 -21.74 0.31
CA LYS A 444 9.46 -21.01 0.92
C LYS A 444 10.56 -22.01 1.18
N GLN A 445 11.63 -21.91 0.40
CA GLN A 445 12.71 -22.91 0.43
C GLN A 445 13.42 -22.93 1.79
N GLY A 446 13.51 -24.13 2.38
CA GLY A 446 14.14 -24.32 3.69
C GLY A 446 13.22 -24.11 4.89
N ASP A 447 11.97 -23.70 4.68
CA ASP A 447 10.98 -23.48 5.75
C ASP A 447 10.15 -24.73 6.03
N TRP A 448 9.90 -25.00 7.30
CA TRP A 448 9.10 -26.14 7.74
C TRP A 448 7.61 -25.97 7.44
N TYR A 449 7.13 -24.73 7.34
CA TYR A 449 5.74 -24.41 7.00
C TYR A 449 5.45 -24.61 5.52
N SER A 450 6.50 -24.77 4.69
CA SER A 450 6.32 -24.86 3.25
C SER A 450 5.45 -26.06 2.85
N MET A 451 4.31 -25.80 2.20
CA MET A 451 3.41 -26.83 1.69
C MET A 451 4.07 -27.66 0.60
N TYR A 452 4.93 -27.05 -0.18
CA TYR A 452 5.71 -27.70 -1.24
C TYR A 452 7.19 -27.49 -1.04
N SER A 453 7.97 -28.44 -1.50
CA SER A 453 9.41 -28.26 -1.76
C SER A 453 9.66 -28.21 -3.25
N LEU A 454 10.69 -27.45 -3.67
CA LEU A 454 11.13 -27.34 -5.06
C LEU A 454 12.56 -27.93 -5.21
N SER A 455 12.71 -28.88 -6.12
CA SER A 455 14.02 -29.44 -6.49
C SER A 455 14.15 -29.46 -8.02
N GLY A 456 15.02 -28.61 -8.56
CA GLY A 456 15.07 -28.37 -10.01
C GLY A 456 13.75 -27.81 -10.51
N SER A 457 13.09 -28.52 -11.40
CA SER A 457 11.75 -28.18 -11.92
C SER A 457 10.61 -29.01 -11.30
N THR A 458 10.85 -29.68 -10.17
CA THR A 458 9.88 -30.59 -9.57
C THR A 458 9.37 -30.01 -8.24
N MET A 459 8.09 -29.76 -8.17
CA MET A 459 7.37 -29.42 -6.94
C MET A 459 6.87 -30.72 -6.26
N THR A 460 7.12 -30.86 -4.96
CA THR A 460 6.69 -32.02 -4.16
C THR A 460 5.85 -31.54 -2.98
N LEU A 461 4.60 -32.05 -2.89
CA LEU A 461 3.71 -31.80 -1.76
C LEU A 461 4.26 -32.43 -0.45
N GLN A 462 4.35 -31.66 0.62
CA GLN A 462 4.92 -32.10 1.91
C GLN A 462 3.87 -32.73 2.83
N SER A 463 2.61 -32.27 2.81
CA SER A 463 1.55 -32.78 3.67
C SER A 463 0.23 -32.89 2.91
N THR A 464 -0.22 -34.11 2.67
CA THR A 464 -1.55 -34.36 2.08
C THR A 464 -2.67 -34.06 3.07
N SER A 465 -2.49 -34.36 4.36
CA SER A 465 -3.48 -34.07 5.39
C SER A 465 -3.57 -32.59 5.71
N GLY A 466 -2.43 -31.87 5.69
CA GLY A 466 -2.42 -30.41 5.84
C GLY A 466 -3.13 -29.73 4.66
N LEU A 467 -2.82 -30.15 3.44
CA LEU A 467 -3.52 -29.62 2.24
C LEU A 467 -5.03 -29.87 2.33
N ALA A 468 -5.47 -31.06 2.75
CA ALA A 468 -6.89 -31.38 2.86
C ALA A 468 -7.63 -30.47 3.87
N VAL A 469 -6.98 -30.10 4.99
CA VAL A 469 -7.54 -29.16 5.97
C VAL A 469 -7.60 -27.75 5.40
N ILE A 470 -6.59 -27.30 4.67
CA ILE A 470 -6.59 -26.00 4.01
C ILE A 470 -7.69 -25.92 2.96
N GLN A 471 -7.85 -26.97 2.12
CA GLN A 471 -8.93 -27.06 1.13
C GLN A 471 -10.33 -27.07 1.78
N TYR A 472 -10.46 -27.68 2.96
CA TYR A 472 -11.71 -27.60 3.72
C TYR A 472 -12.03 -26.18 4.16
N GLY A 473 -11.01 -25.36 4.45
CA GLY A 473 -11.16 -23.96 4.81
C GLY A 473 -11.55 -23.04 3.65
N TRP A 474 -11.39 -23.51 2.41
CA TRP A 474 -11.74 -22.79 1.18
C TRP A 474 -13.27 -22.92 0.89
#